data_2d1be40c9693fa00097f805fc69c2450
#
_entry.id   2d1be40c9693fa00097f805fc69c2450
#
_cell.length_a   1.000
_cell.length_b   1.000
_cell.length_c   1.000
_cell.angle_alpha   90.00
_cell.angle_beta   90.00
_cell.angle_gamma   90.00
#
_symmetry.space_group_name_H-M   'P 1'
#
loop_
_entity.id
_entity.type
_entity.pdbx_description
1 polymer ?
#
loop_
_entity_poly.entity_id
_entity_poly.type
_entity_poly.pdbx_seq_one_letter_code
_entity_poly.pdbx_strand_id
1 'polypeptide(L)'
;MTKTPTALDLPPIDPLPDHIAKYFGVCEDKLGYVPNVLRAYAFDEAKFDAFSAMYNDLMLAESGLSKLEREMIAVVVSSINKCFYCLTAHGQAVRALSGDPKLGEMLVMNWRVADLDDRQTAMLTFVEKTTKASAEVTQGDRDALRDVGFSDRDIWDIASVTGFFNMTNRMASATDMRPNDDYHAQNR
;
A
#
# COMPACT_ATOMS: atom_id res chain seq x y z
N MET A 1 22.18 13.69 12.47
CA MET A 1 21.00 14.36 11.88
C MET A 1 20.09 13.28 11.33
N THR A 2 18.93 13.09 11.91
CA THR A 2 17.92 12.19 11.34
C THR A 2 17.50 12.73 9.97
N LYS A 3 17.75 11.94 8.94
CA LYS A 3 17.39 12.29 7.56
C LYS A 3 15.89 12.54 7.49
N THR A 4 15.46 13.69 6.99
CA THR A 4 14.02 13.96 6.78
C THR A 4 13.44 12.90 5.84
N PRO A 5 12.22 12.38 6.10
CA PRO A 5 11.63 11.32 5.28
C PRO A 5 11.28 11.79 3.85
N THR A 6 11.25 13.09 3.60
CA THR A 6 10.93 13.72 2.32
C THR A 6 11.93 14.83 1.96
N ALA A 7 11.88 15.32 0.73
CA ALA A 7 12.65 16.48 0.28
C ALA A 7 12.05 17.82 0.75
N LEU A 8 10.89 17.80 1.40
CA LEU A 8 10.23 19.01 1.88
C LEU A 8 10.71 19.35 3.29
N ASP A 9 10.80 20.65 3.58
CA ASP A 9 11.10 21.16 4.92
C ASP A 9 9.80 21.25 5.75
N LEU A 10 9.39 20.10 6.25
CA LEU A 10 8.21 19.92 7.08
C LEU A 10 8.61 19.21 8.37
N PRO A 11 9.09 19.97 9.38
CA PRO A 11 9.46 19.37 10.66
C PRO A 11 8.24 18.75 11.34
N PRO A 12 8.41 17.62 12.05
CA PRO A 12 7.33 17.04 12.83
C PRO A 12 6.87 18.01 13.92
N ILE A 13 5.62 17.84 14.37
CA ILE A 13 5.09 18.54 15.54
C ILE A 13 5.96 18.17 16.75
N ASP A 14 6.37 19.14 17.54
CA ASP A 14 7.17 18.95 18.74
C ASP A 14 6.61 19.76 19.93
N PRO A 15 6.16 19.12 21.03
CA PRO A 15 6.12 17.65 21.22
C PRO A 15 5.05 16.97 20.33
N LEU A 16 5.29 15.71 19.97
CA LEU A 16 4.28 14.91 19.27
C LEU A 16 3.02 14.76 20.12
N PRO A 17 1.81 14.86 19.54
CA PRO A 17 0.56 14.50 20.21
C PRO A 17 0.61 13.06 20.77
N ASP A 18 0.02 12.84 21.95
CA ASP A 18 0.10 11.55 22.66
C ASP A 18 -0.32 10.35 21.81
N HIS A 19 -1.39 10.49 21.00
CA HIS A 19 -1.88 9.41 20.16
C HIS A 19 -0.91 9.08 19.00
N ILE A 20 -0.22 10.08 18.45
CA ILE A 20 0.81 9.87 17.41
C ILE A 20 2.04 9.21 18.04
N ALA A 21 2.49 9.69 19.20
CA ALA A 21 3.59 9.08 19.92
C ALA A 21 3.30 7.63 20.28
N LYS A 22 2.07 7.32 20.74
CA LYS A 22 1.62 5.95 20.97
C LYS A 22 1.61 5.10 19.70
N TYR A 23 1.14 5.65 18.58
CA TYR A 23 1.14 4.94 17.30
C TYR A 23 2.56 4.59 16.85
N PHE A 24 3.50 5.52 17.02
CA PHE A 24 4.91 5.28 16.73
C PHE A 24 5.49 4.18 17.62
N GLY A 25 5.19 4.18 18.94
CA GLY A 25 5.59 3.12 19.86
C GLY A 25 5.10 1.74 19.41
N VAL A 26 3.84 1.63 18.96
CA VAL A 26 3.31 0.37 18.42
C VAL A 26 4.07 -0.08 17.16
N CYS A 27 4.49 0.86 16.31
CA CYS A 27 5.29 0.52 15.13
C CYS A 27 6.70 0.03 15.55
N GLU A 28 7.34 0.70 16.50
CA GLU A 28 8.66 0.29 17.02
C GLU A 28 8.60 -1.10 17.67
N ASP A 29 7.57 -1.39 18.45
CA ASP A 29 7.38 -2.69 19.09
C ASP A 29 7.17 -3.82 18.08
N LYS A 30 6.39 -3.58 17.00
CA LYS A 30 6.01 -4.60 16.02
C LYS A 30 6.99 -4.75 14.87
N LEU A 31 7.61 -3.68 14.43
CA LEU A 31 8.44 -3.62 13.21
C LEU A 31 9.91 -3.39 13.51
N GLY A 32 10.24 -2.86 14.69
CA GLY A 32 11.58 -2.40 15.07
C GLY A 32 11.91 -0.97 14.60
N TYR A 33 10.98 -0.31 13.92
CA TYR A 33 11.13 1.08 13.44
C TYR A 33 9.78 1.74 13.18
N VAL A 34 9.77 3.06 13.09
CA VAL A 34 8.61 3.83 12.60
C VAL A 34 8.71 3.97 11.08
N PRO A 35 7.71 3.53 10.30
CA PRO A 35 7.66 3.76 8.86
C PRO A 35 7.82 5.23 8.48
N ASN A 36 8.67 5.51 7.51
CA ASN A 36 8.95 6.89 7.10
C ASN A 36 7.72 7.63 6.56
N VAL A 37 6.73 6.92 6.01
CA VAL A 37 5.46 7.53 5.61
C VAL A 37 4.75 8.15 6.82
N LEU A 38 4.72 7.48 7.97
CA LEU A 38 4.10 8.02 9.19
C LEU A 38 4.87 9.24 9.70
N ARG A 39 6.21 9.20 9.68
CA ARG A 39 7.05 10.37 10.00
C ARG A 39 6.80 11.53 9.06
N ALA A 40 6.56 11.24 7.76
CA ALA A 40 6.29 12.27 6.76
C ALA A 40 4.96 13.00 6.97
N TYR A 41 3.96 12.35 7.58
CA TYR A 41 2.69 12.98 7.92
C TYR A 41 2.68 13.64 9.29
N ALA A 42 3.67 13.39 10.16
CA ALA A 42 3.68 13.88 11.54
C ALA A 42 3.94 15.39 11.71
N PHE A 43 4.01 16.16 10.62
CA PHE A 43 4.07 17.61 10.65
C PHE A 43 2.70 18.27 10.86
N ASP A 44 1.61 17.53 10.70
CA ASP A 44 0.24 18.03 10.80
C ASP A 44 -0.68 16.91 11.35
N GLU A 45 -1.27 17.14 12.51
CA GLU A 45 -2.08 16.16 13.23
C GLU A 45 -3.29 15.69 12.40
N ALA A 46 -4.02 16.62 11.78
CA ALA A 46 -5.20 16.27 10.99
C ALA A 46 -4.86 15.43 9.75
N LYS A 47 -3.71 15.69 9.11
CA LYS A 47 -3.24 14.88 7.98
C LYS A 47 -2.77 13.51 8.40
N PHE A 48 -2.08 13.42 9.54
CA PHE A 48 -1.66 12.14 10.12
C PHE A 48 -2.88 11.28 10.44
N ASP A 49 -3.89 11.84 11.10
CA ASP A 49 -5.10 11.13 11.50
C ASP A 49 -5.89 10.65 10.28
N ALA A 50 -6.09 11.52 9.28
CA ALA A 50 -6.80 11.16 8.07
C ALA A 50 -6.08 10.02 7.30
N PHE A 51 -4.76 10.11 7.15
CA PHE A 51 -3.96 9.09 6.49
C PHE A 51 -3.98 7.77 7.25
N SER A 52 -3.69 7.80 8.55
CA SER A 52 -3.60 6.60 9.38
C SER A 52 -4.95 5.90 9.55
N ALA A 53 -6.05 6.66 9.69
CA ALA A 53 -7.40 6.10 9.76
C ALA A 53 -7.75 5.37 8.47
N MET A 54 -7.53 5.99 7.31
CA MET A 54 -7.81 5.36 6.01
C MET A 54 -6.91 4.14 5.76
N TYR A 55 -5.61 4.23 6.06
CA TYR A 55 -4.70 3.10 5.96
C TYR A 55 -5.13 1.93 6.84
N ASN A 56 -5.45 2.19 8.10
CA ASN A 56 -5.85 1.16 9.05
C ASN A 56 -7.15 0.47 8.62
N ASP A 57 -8.12 1.22 8.14
CA ASP A 57 -9.38 0.67 7.61
C ASP A 57 -9.10 -0.24 6.40
N LEU A 58 -8.46 0.29 5.38
CA LEU A 58 -8.26 -0.41 4.12
C LEU A 58 -7.29 -1.58 4.20
N MET A 59 -6.23 -1.49 5.01
CA MET A 59 -5.14 -2.47 5.00
C MET A 59 -5.16 -3.43 6.19
N LEU A 60 -5.75 -3.03 7.33
CA LEU A 60 -5.63 -3.78 8.58
C LEU A 60 -6.98 -4.26 9.14
N ALA A 61 -8.09 -3.57 8.85
CA ALA A 61 -9.41 -3.96 9.32
C ALA A 61 -9.91 -5.26 8.67
N GLU A 62 -11.00 -5.81 9.21
CA GLU A 62 -11.68 -6.98 8.63
C GLU A 62 -12.26 -6.65 7.25
N SER A 63 -12.04 -7.54 6.29
CA SER A 63 -12.50 -7.43 4.90
C SER A 63 -12.60 -8.84 4.30
N GLY A 64 -13.37 -8.99 3.23
CA GLY A 64 -13.37 -10.21 2.41
C GLY A 64 -12.08 -10.40 1.60
N LEU A 65 -11.21 -9.37 1.55
CA LEU A 65 -9.87 -9.48 1.00
C LEU A 65 -8.89 -9.95 2.09
N SER A 66 -8.08 -10.94 1.77
CA SER A 66 -6.96 -11.32 2.62
C SER A 66 -5.92 -10.18 2.71
N LYS A 67 -5.09 -10.20 3.75
CA LYS A 67 -3.98 -9.23 3.88
C LYS A 67 -3.03 -9.32 2.69
N LEU A 68 -2.77 -10.52 2.19
CA LEU A 68 -1.93 -10.72 1.01
C LEU A 68 -2.54 -10.07 -0.24
N GLU A 69 -3.82 -10.28 -0.52
CA GLU A 69 -4.50 -9.66 -1.67
C GLU A 69 -4.41 -8.13 -1.62
N ARG A 70 -4.60 -7.51 -0.45
CA ARG A 70 -4.47 -6.05 -0.29
C ARG A 70 -3.04 -5.55 -0.57
N GLU A 71 -2.03 -6.27 -0.12
CA GLU A 71 -0.62 -5.95 -0.42
C GLU A 71 -0.27 -6.20 -1.89
N MET A 72 -0.85 -7.22 -2.52
CA MET A 72 -0.70 -7.45 -3.97
C MET A 72 -1.28 -6.28 -4.77
N ILE A 73 -2.45 -5.77 -4.41
CA ILE A 73 -3.05 -4.56 -5.00
C ILE A 73 -2.08 -3.38 -4.86
N ALA A 74 -1.57 -3.16 -3.64
CA ALA A 74 -0.63 -2.07 -3.34
C ALA A 74 0.61 -2.13 -4.24
N VAL A 75 1.21 -3.31 -4.40
CA VAL A 75 2.41 -3.50 -5.22
C VAL A 75 2.11 -3.28 -6.70
N VAL A 76 1.01 -3.83 -7.22
CA VAL A 76 0.68 -3.70 -8.66
C VAL A 76 0.37 -2.24 -9.01
N VAL A 77 -0.42 -1.52 -8.21
CA VAL A 77 -0.65 -0.07 -8.40
C VAL A 77 0.68 0.68 -8.37
N SER A 78 1.54 0.36 -7.42
CA SER A 78 2.83 1.03 -7.26
C SER A 78 3.82 0.71 -8.37
N SER A 79 3.76 -0.49 -8.96
CA SER A 79 4.55 -0.88 -10.13
C SER A 79 4.14 -0.05 -11.37
N ILE A 80 2.85 0.12 -11.58
CA ILE A 80 2.32 0.94 -12.69
C ILE A 80 2.73 2.41 -12.51
N ASN A 81 2.62 2.94 -11.30
CA ASN A 81 2.95 4.34 -10.97
C ASN A 81 4.46 4.57 -10.74
N LYS A 82 5.31 3.52 -10.75
CA LYS A 82 6.76 3.61 -10.53
C LYS A 82 7.14 4.21 -9.15
N CYS A 83 6.33 3.96 -8.12
CA CYS A 83 6.57 4.51 -6.79
C CYS A 83 7.62 3.66 -6.03
N PHE A 84 8.86 4.15 -5.93
CA PHE A 84 9.95 3.43 -5.26
C PHE A 84 9.65 3.14 -3.79
N TYR A 85 9.12 4.13 -3.04
CA TYR A 85 8.73 3.93 -1.64
C TYR A 85 7.79 2.74 -1.47
N CYS A 86 6.67 2.79 -2.19
CA CYS A 86 5.59 1.81 -2.01
C CYS A 86 5.99 0.43 -2.53
N LEU A 87 6.76 0.34 -3.63
CA LEU A 87 7.30 -0.92 -4.13
C LEU A 87 8.21 -1.60 -3.11
N THR A 88 9.02 -0.81 -2.40
CA THR A 88 9.94 -1.33 -1.37
C THR A 88 9.18 -1.82 -0.14
N ALA A 89 8.28 -0.97 0.40
CA ALA A 89 7.55 -1.27 1.63
C ALA A 89 6.53 -2.41 1.44
N HIS A 90 5.68 -2.32 0.41
CA HIS A 90 4.62 -3.30 0.17
C HIS A 90 5.14 -4.58 -0.51
N GLY A 91 6.21 -4.49 -1.30
CA GLY A 91 6.93 -5.67 -1.79
C GLY A 91 7.50 -6.52 -0.66
N GLN A 92 8.00 -5.88 0.41
CA GLN A 92 8.41 -6.58 1.64
C GLN A 92 7.21 -7.26 2.32
N ALA A 93 6.07 -6.57 2.42
CA ALA A 93 4.87 -7.14 3.03
C ALA A 93 4.33 -8.35 2.24
N VAL A 94 4.36 -8.31 0.90
CA VAL A 94 4.03 -9.46 0.06
C VAL A 94 4.94 -10.64 0.37
N ARG A 95 6.27 -10.43 0.44
CA ARG A 95 7.22 -11.50 0.79
C ARG A 95 6.93 -12.10 2.16
N ALA A 96 6.64 -11.25 3.15
CA ALA A 96 6.32 -11.68 4.51
C ALA A 96 5.04 -12.53 4.58
N LEU A 97 3.99 -12.12 3.87
CA LEU A 97 2.67 -12.76 3.93
C LEU A 97 2.57 -14.02 3.07
N SER A 98 3.26 -14.04 1.93
CA SER A 98 3.26 -15.20 1.02
C SER A 98 4.27 -16.27 1.42
N GLY A 99 5.34 -15.89 2.12
CA GLY A 99 6.50 -16.75 2.34
C GLY A 99 7.31 -17.03 1.06
N ASP A 100 6.98 -16.34 -0.05
CA ASP A 100 7.65 -16.48 -1.34
C ASP A 100 8.28 -15.15 -1.78
N PRO A 101 9.60 -15.03 -1.73
CA PRO A 101 10.28 -13.81 -2.18
C PRO A 101 10.10 -13.55 -3.68
N LYS A 102 9.88 -14.59 -4.51
CA LYS A 102 9.70 -14.44 -5.96
C LYS A 102 8.38 -13.77 -6.30
N LEU A 103 7.31 -14.06 -5.55
CA LEU A 103 6.01 -13.42 -5.79
C LEU A 103 6.13 -11.89 -5.71
N GLY A 104 6.79 -11.37 -4.66
CA GLY A 104 7.01 -9.94 -4.51
C GLY A 104 7.77 -9.33 -5.69
N GLU A 105 8.79 -10.02 -6.22
CA GLU A 105 9.57 -9.57 -7.39
C GLU A 105 8.74 -9.59 -8.68
N MET A 106 7.98 -10.67 -8.90
CA MET A 106 7.09 -10.78 -10.07
C MET A 106 6.01 -9.70 -10.08
N LEU A 107 5.38 -9.41 -8.94
CA LEU A 107 4.38 -8.33 -8.82
C LEU A 107 4.99 -6.95 -9.11
N VAL A 108 6.22 -6.71 -8.68
CA VAL A 108 6.94 -5.46 -8.94
C VAL A 108 7.30 -5.29 -10.42
N MET A 109 7.80 -6.35 -11.06
CA MET A 109 8.33 -6.29 -12.43
C MET A 109 7.23 -6.49 -13.49
N ASN A 110 6.46 -7.56 -13.33
CA ASN A 110 5.36 -7.93 -14.23
C ASN A 110 4.47 -8.97 -13.55
N TRP A 111 3.40 -8.53 -12.90
CA TRP A 111 2.50 -9.41 -12.17
C TRP A 111 1.89 -10.56 -13.02
N ARG A 112 1.85 -10.42 -14.34
CA ARG A 112 1.31 -11.43 -15.25
C ARG A 112 2.15 -12.69 -15.38
N VAL A 113 3.39 -12.66 -14.89
CA VAL A 113 4.26 -13.87 -14.88
C VAL A 113 4.17 -14.63 -13.56
N ALA A 114 3.43 -14.11 -12.58
CA ALA A 114 3.21 -14.77 -11.30
C ALA A 114 2.20 -15.92 -11.47
N ASP A 115 2.44 -17.00 -10.71
CA ASP A 115 1.51 -18.13 -10.63
C ASP A 115 0.35 -17.77 -9.68
N LEU A 116 -0.71 -17.21 -10.25
CA LEU A 116 -1.88 -16.68 -9.55
C LEU A 116 -3.12 -17.53 -9.86
N ASP A 117 -3.99 -17.65 -8.87
CA ASP A 117 -5.31 -18.23 -9.10
C ASP A 117 -6.23 -17.29 -9.90
N ASP A 118 -7.40 -17.79 -10.32
CA ASP A 118 -8.36 -17.02 -11.12
C ASP A 118 -8.87 -15.79 -10.36
N ARG A 119 -9.03 -15.88 -9.04
CA ARG A 119 -9.50 -14.80 -8.17
C ARG A 119 -8.46 -13.66 -8.13
N GLN A 120 -7.21 -14.00 -7.89
CA GLN A 120 -6.11 -13.03 -7.86
C GLN A 120 -5.88 -12.40 -9.24
N THR A 121 -5.97 -13.20 -10.31
CA THR A 121 -5.82 -12.73 -11.70
C THR A 121 -6.91 -11.74 -12.07
N ALA A 122 -8.17 -12.02 -11.79
CA ALA A 122 -9.28 -11.12 -12.03
C ALA A 122 -9.13 -9.81 -11.22
N MET A 123 -8.78 -9.93 -9.95
CA MET A 123 -8.53 -8.78 -9.07
C MET A 123 -7.44 -7.87 -9.63
N LEU A 124 -6.27 -8.40 -9.97
CA LEU A 124 -5.16 -7.59 -10.46
C LEU A 124 -5.40 -7.03 -11.87
N THR A 125 -6.19 -7.71 -12.70
CA THR A 125 -6.67 -7.19 -13.99
C THR A 125 -7.53 -5.94 -13.79
N PHE A 126 -8.48 -6.01 -12.86
CA PHE A 126 -9.32 -4.86 -12.50
C PHE A 126 -8.50 -3.70 -11.93
N VAL A 127 -7.56 -3.99 -11.02
CA VAL A 127 -6.64 -3.03 -10.40
C VAL A 127 -5.81 -2.31 -11.45
N GLU A 128 -5.23 -3.04 -12.41
CA GLU A 128 -4.44 -2.45 -13.48
C GLU A 128 -5.28 -1.53 -14.36
N LYS A 129 -6.47 -1.99 -14.78
CA LYS A 129 -7.39 -1.17 -15.59
C LYS A 129 -7.81 0.09 -14.86
N THR A 130 -8.21 -0.05 -13.57
CA THR A 130 -8.61 1.09 -12.72
C THR A 130 -7.45 2.09 -12.56
N THR A 131 -6.22 1.61 -12.47
CA THR A 131 -5.04 2.48 -12.32
C THR A 131 -4.68 3.21 -13.60
N LYS A 132 -4.76 2.53 -14.77
CA LYS A 132 -4.31 3.07 -16.07
C LYS A 132 -5.39 3.85 -16.81
N ALA A 133 -6.63 3.40 -16.69
CA ALA A 133 -7.75 3.85 -17.51
C ALA A 133 -9.09 3.74 -16.76
N SER A 134 -9.18 4.41 -15.59
CA SER A 134 -10.35 4.31 -14.71
C SER A 134 -11.68 4.66 -15.39
N ALA A 135 -11.65 5.57 -16.37
CA ALA A 135 -12.83 5.96 -17.15
C ALA A 135 -13.34 4.83 -18.08
N GLU A 136 -12.54 3.81 -18.33
CA GLU A 136 -12.89 2.67 -19.20
C GLU A 136 -13.41 1.46 -18.39
N VAL A 137 -13.53 1.57 -17.06
CA VAL A 137 -14.08 0.50 -16.22
C VAL A 137 -15.58 0.36 -16.50
N THR A 138 -15.99 -0.85 -16.88
CA THR A 138 -17.35 -1.18 -17.31
C THR A 138 -18.07 -2.07 -16.33
N GLN A 139 -19.34 -2.38 -16.58
CA GLN A 139 -20.08 -3.39 -15.82
C GLN A 139 -19.44 -4.78 -15.97
N GLY A 140 -18.98 -5.14 -17.19
CA GLY A 140 -18.30 -6.41 -17.41
C GLY A 140 -17.06 -6.63 -16.57
N ASP A 141 -16.30 -5.57 -16.25
CA ASP A 141 -15.15 -5.68 -15.36
C ASP A 141 -15.57 -6.02 -13.92
N ARG A 142 -16.69 -5.47 -13.45
CA ARG A 142 -17.25 -5.81 -12.12
C ARG A 142 -17.87 -7.20 -12.08
N ASP A 143 -18.51 -7.61 -13.18
CA ASP A 143 -19.10 -8.96 -13.29
C ASP A 143 -18.00 -10.04 -13.30
N ALA A 144 -16.88 -9.79 -13.96
CA ALA A 144 -15.72 -10.70 -13.93
C ALA A 144 -15.16 -10.91 -12.50
N LEU A 145 -15.25 -9.90 -11.63
CA LEU A 145 -14.90 -10.07 -10.22
C LEU A 145 -15.94 -10.91 -9.46
N ARG A 146 -17.23 -10.71 -9.75
CA ARG A 146 -18.30 -11.52 -9.14
C ARG A 146 -18.22 -12.99 -9.54
N ASP A 147 -17.89 -13.25 -10.80
CA ASP A 147 -17.76 -14.60 -11.36
C ASP A 147 -16.69 -15.45 -10.65
N VAL A 148 -15.67 -14.81 -10.08
CA VAL A 148 -14.63 -15.45 -9.26
C VAL A 148 -14.89 -15.33 -7.74
N GLY A 149 -16.10 -14.92 -7.34
CA GLY A 149 -16.58 -14.97 -5.97
C GLY A 149 -16.33 -13.72 -5.11
N PHE A 150 -15.97 -12.57 -5.71
CA PHE A 150 -15.96 -11.32 -4.97
C PHE A 150 -17.39 -10.77 -4.79
N SER A 151 -17.73 -10.37 -3.58
CA SER A 151 -18.95 -9.62 -3.29
C SER A 151 -18.83 -8.17 -3.74
N ASP A 152 -19.95 -7.45 -3.80
CA ASP A 152 -19.93 -6.00 -4.08
C ASP A 152 -19.16 -5.21 -3.02
N ARG A 153 -19.14 -5.69 -1.78
CA ARG A 153 -18.30 -5.11 -0.72
C ARG A 153 -16.82 -5.32 -1.02
N ASP A 154 -16.42 -6.51 -1.47
CA ASP A 154 -15.03 -6.78 -1.84
C ASP A 154 -14.58 -5.94 -3.04
N ILE A 155 -15.48 -5.77 -4.03
CA ILE A 155 -15.22 -4.90 -5.19
C ILE A 155 -15.01 -3.44 -4.75
N TRP A 156 -15.82 -2.97 -3.77
CA TRP A 156 -15.61 -1.66 -3.16
C TRP A 156 -14.23 -1.56 -2.50
N ASP A 157 -13.84 -2.57 -1.72
CA ASP A 157 -12.57 -2.59 -1.02
C ASP A 157 -11.39 -2.65 -2.02
N ILE A 158 -11.48 -3.46 -3.10
CA ILE A 158 -10.47 -3.49 -4.19
C ILE A 158 -10.32 -2.08 -4.81
N ALA A 159 -11.44 -1.44 -5.14
CA ALA A 159 -11.43 -0.11 -5.74
C ALA A 159 -10.85 0.94 -4.77
N SER A 160 -11.19 0.85 -3.49
CA SER A 160 -10.73 1.77 -2.44
C SER A 160 -9.22 1.64 -2.19
N VAL A 161 -8.71 0.42 -2.05
CA VAL A 161 -7.26 0.14 -1.92
C VAL A 161 -6.52 0.64 -3.16
N THR A 162 -7.05 0.38 -4.37
CA THR A 162 -6.48 0.88 -5.63
C THR A 162 -6.41 2.41 -5.65
N GLY A 163 -7.50 3.09 -5.28
CA GLY A 163 -7.57 4.56 -5.22
C GLY A 163 -6.59 5.14 -4.19
N PHE A 164 -6.52 4.53 -3.00
CA PHE A 164 -5.61 4.92 -1.95
C PHE A 164 -4.14 4.87 -2.40
N PHE A 165 -3.71 3.77 -3.02
CA PHE A 165 -2.34 3.66 -3.52
C PHE A 165 -2.08 4.56 -4.74
N ASN A 166 -3.06 4.82 -5.58
CA ASN A 166 -2.94 5.83 -6.62
C ASN A 166 -2.67 7.23 -6.05
N MET A 167 -3.29 7.59 -4.92
CA MET A 167 -3.03 8.84 -4.21
C MET A 167 -1.63 8.82 -3.55
N THR A 168 -1.36 7.80 -2.71
CA THR A 168 -0.13 7.75 -1.91
C THR A 168 1.13 7.60 -2.73
N ASN A 169 1.09 6.89 -3.87
CA ASN A 169 2.20 6.80 -4.80
C ASN A 169 2.60 8.17 -5.36
N ARG A 170 1.60 8.99 -5.72
CA ARG A 170 1.84 10.35 -6.24
C ARG A 170 2.39 11.25 -5.15
N MET A 171 1.86 11.16 -3.92
CA MET A 171 2.39 11.91 -2.78
C MET A 171 3.84 11.51 -2.50
N ALA A 172 4.14 10.23 -2.41
CA ALA A 172 5.50 9.75 -2.15
C ALA A 172 6.49 10.21 -3.24
N SER A 173 6.10 10.12 -4.51
CA SER A 173 6.95 10.55 -5.64
C SER A 173 7.12 12.07 -5.68
N ALA A 174 6.03 12.84 -5.48
CA ALA A 174 6.08 14.30 -5.54
C ALA A 174 6.88 14.93 -4.38
N THR A 175 6.99 14.23 -3.25
CA THR A 175 7.72 14.71 -2.05
C THR A 175 9.11 14.06 -1.90
N ASP A 176 9.53 13.22 -2.85
CA ASP A 176 10.75 12.39 -2.77
C ASP A 176 10.83 11.61 -1.45
N MET A 177 9.71 10.99 -1.06
CA MET A 177 9.64 10.21 0.17
C MET A 177 10.51 8.96 0.05
N ARG A 178 11.36 8.72 1.05
CA ARG A 178 12.28 7.58 1.06
C ARG A 178 11.80 6.48 2.00
N PRO A 179 11.81 5.22 1.55
CA PRO A 179 11.49 4.08 2.42
C PRO A 179 12.56 3.92 3.51
N ASN A 180 12.20 3.22 4.59
CA ASN A 180 13.19 2.76 5.57
C ASN A 180 14.10 1.72 4.91
N ASP A 181 15.39 1.75 5.23
CA ASP A 181 16.38 0.81 4.69
C ASP A 181 16.07 -0.64 5.11
N ASP A 182 15.42 -0.82 6.26
CA ASP A 182 14.99 -2.11 6.81
C ASP A 182 14.17 -2.95 5.83
N TYR A 183 13.29 -2.31 5.04
CA TYR A 183 12.44 -3.02 4.07
C TYR A 183 13.22 -3.80 3.01
N HIS A 184 14.44 -3.35 2.67
CA HIS A 184 15.24 -3.98 1.61
C HIS A 184 15.76 -5.36 1.98
N ALA A 185 16.07 -5.59 3.25
CA ALA A 185 16.65 -6.84 3.74
C ALA A 185 15.63 -7.84 4.29
N GLN A 186 14.44 -7.37 4.68
CA GLN A 186 13.44 -8.21 5.35
C GLN A 186 12.78 -9.22 4.41
N ASN A 187 12.63 -10.46 4.89
CA ASN A 187 11.88 -11.55 4.23
C ASN A 187 12.39 -11.91 2.81
N ARG A 188 13.72 -11.89 2.64
CA ARG A 188 14.39 -12.34 1.41
C ARG A 188 14.95 -13.74 1.55
#